data_618e8d06cfd6fc235d49899d0d7bb68d
#
_entry.id   618e8d06cfd6fc235d49899d0d7bb68d
#
_cell.length_a   1.000
_cell.length_b   1.000
_cell.length_c   1.000
_cell.angle_alpha   90.00
_cell.angle_beta   90.00
_cell.angle_gamma   90.00
#
_symmetry.space_group_name_H-M   'P 1'
#
loop_
_entity.id
_entity.type
_entity.pdbx_description
1 polymer ?
#
loop_
_entity_poly.entity_id
_entity_poly.type
_entity_poly.pdbx_seq_one_letter_code
_entity_poly.pdbx_strand_id
1 'polypeptide(L)'
;MLALDHIVFSGTDMNFHNETNNHHHSIKAVKGGEHDCWGTYNYLAHFSNDSYLEWLGIRDYDKARQSDNPLIKHLIYFSDQGKEGPFQFALRTNQLDKFISHFEQNDIPYKGPFQGKRNKPDGTQLKWRMLFPEYDYHKEVLPFLIEWQSPNHISSLYNPQAITAINIGSISTQKFRHIYHLKPRKLLKNRVLLQNSKIFFNDDHKLSFDLD
;
A
#
# COMPACT_ATOMS: atom_id res chain seq x y z
N MET A 1 8.39 5.18 13.64
CA MET A 1 8.14 6.20 12.57
C MET A 1 7.58 5.44 11.39
N LEU A 2 6.62 6.01 10.63
CA LEU A 2 6.05 5.35 9.46
C LEU A 2 6.97 5.51 8.24
N ALA A 3 7.04 4.45 7.42
CA ALA A 3 7.68 4.45 6.11
C ALA A 3 6.66 4.02 5.04
N LEU A 4 6.82 4.45 3.81
CA LEU A 4 6.15 3.82 2.69
C LEU A 4 6.65 2.37 2.57
N ASP A 5 5.71 1.42 2.54
CA ASP A 5 6.04 0.03 2.25
C ASP A 5 5.86 -0.24 0.75
N HIS A 6 4.62 -0.10 0.25
CA HIS A 6 4.32 -0.31 -1.16
C HIS A 6 3.07 0.43 -1.62
N ILE A 7 2.92 0.52 -2.94
CA ILE A 7 1.72 0.98 -3.62
C ILE A 7 1.12 -0.20 -4.37
N VAL A 8 -0.19 -0.42 -4.20
CA VAL A 8 -0.92 -1.55 -4.79
C VAL A 8 -1.66 -1.10 -6.04
N PHE A 9 -1.43 -1.85 -7.12
CA PHE A 9 -2.08 -1.69 -8.41
C PHE A 9 -3.10 -2.79 -8.65
N SER A 10 -4.24 -2.45 -9.21
CA SER A 10 -5.16 -3.39 -9.83
C SER A 10 -4.75 -3.62 -11.28
N GLY A 11 -4.85 -4.89 -11.74
CA GLY A 11 -4.46 -5.28 -13.09
C GLY A 11 -3.14 -6.02 -13.14
N THR A 12 -2.84 -6.54 -14.33
CA THR A 12 -1.64 -7.34 -14.61
C THR A 12 -0.71 -6.69 -15.63
N ASP A 13 -1.10 -5.53 -16.16
CA ASP A 13 -0.24 -4.80 -17.10
C ASP A 13 0.90 -4.14 -16.34
N MET A 14 2.06 -4.79 -16.38
CA MET A 14 3.30 -4.28 -15.81
C MET A 14 3.97 -3.22 -16.70
N ASN A 15 3.40 -2.91 -17.86
CA ASN A 15 3.87 -1.84 -18.75
C ASN A 15 3.38 -0.48 -18.23
N PHE A 16 3.73 -0.16 -17.00
CA PHE A 16 3.44 1.13 -16.43
C PHE A 16 4.24 2.20 -17.15
N HIS A 17 3.56 2.97 -18.00
CA HIS A 17 4.08 4.20 -18.56
C HIS A 17 3.85 5.31 -17.54
N ASN A 18 4.91 5.77 -16.91
CA ASN A 18 4.84 6.96 -16.06
C ASN A 18 4.63 8.18 -16.97
N GLU A 19 3.37 8.59 -17.16
CA GLU A 19 3.00 9.72 -18.01
C GLU A 19 3.54 11.07 -17.50
N THR A 20 3.97 11.14 -16.24
CA THR A 20 4.38 12.38 -15.59
C THR A 20 5.82 12.79 -15.86
N ASN A 21 6.68 11.85 -16.24
CA ASN A 21 8.07 12.15 -16.60
C ASN A 21 8.41 11.49 -17.92
N ASN A 22 8.81 12.28 -18.92
CA ASN A 22 9.23 11.86 -20.27
C ASN A 22 10.44 10.88 -20.30
N HIS A 23 10.67 10.13 -19.25
CA HIS A 23 11.71 9.11 -19.13
C HIS A 23 11.07 7.73 -19.12
N HIS A 24 11.19 7.02 -20.25
CA HIS A 24 10.84 5.62 -20.40
C HIS A 24 11.84 4.75 -19.62
N HIS A 25 11.69 4.65 -18.31
CA HIS A 25 12.42 3.68 -17.53
C HIS A 25 11.62 2.38 -17.49
N SER A 26 12.15 1.32 -18.07
CA SER A 26 11.58 -0.02 -17.92
C SER A 26 11.71 -0.46 -16.45
N ILE A 27 10.58 -0.49 -15.73
CA ILE A 27 10.54 -1.00 -14.35
C ILE A 27 10.67 -2.51 -14.39
N LYS A 28 11.65 -3.03 -13.66
CA LYS A 28 11.86 -4.47 -13.52
C LYS A 28 10.97 -5.00 -12.40
N ALA A 29 10.03 -5.87 -12.77
CA ALA A 29 9.17 -6.57 -11.82
C ALA A 29 9.49 -8.06 -11.79
N VAL A 30 9.26 -8.70 -10.64
CA VAL A 30 9.41 -10.14 -10.42
C VAL A 30 8.12 -10.74 -9.89
N LYS A 31 7.86 -12.01 -10.16
CA LYS A 31 6.74 -12.73 -9.56
C LYS A 31 6.96 -12.77 -8.04
N GLY A 32 6.01 -12.25 -7.29
CA GLY A 32 6.09 -12.19 -5.83
C GLY A 32 5.60 -13.48 -5.17
N GLY A 33 4.37 -13.90 -5.46
CA GLY A 33 3.80 -15.13 -4.94
C GLY A 33 2.30 -15.21 -5.09
N GLU A 34 1.73 -16.21 -4.44
CA GLU A 34 0.30 -16.49 -4.42
C GLU A 34 -0.22 -16.40 -2.99
N HIS A 35 -1.41 -15.82 -2.84
CA HIS A 35 -2.11 -15.68 -1.57
C HIS A 35 -3.31 -16.62 -1.58
N ASP A 36 -3.07 -17.88 -1.26
CA ASP A 36 -4.08 -18.95 -1.37
C ASP A 36 -5.36 -18.67 -0.57
N CYS A 37 -5.23 -18.02 0.61
CA CYS A 37 -6.37 -17.67 1.45
C CYS A 37 -7.27 -16.59 0.84
N TRP A 38 -6.74 -15.78 -0.09
CA TRP A 38 -7.46 -14.65 -0.71
C TRP A 38 -7.72 -14.84 -2.21
N GLY A 39 -7.23 -15.92 -2.82
CA GLY A 39 -7.39 -16.17 -4.24
C GLY A 39 -6.69 -15.16 -5.14
N THR A 40 -5.58 -14.57 -4.67
CA THR A 40 -4.82 -13.53 -5.37
C THR A 40 -3.39 -13.95 -5.61
N TYR A 41 -2.71 -13.23 -6.51
CA TYR A 41 -1.27 -13.34 -6.76
C TYR A 41 -0.69 -11.95 -7.02
N ASN A 42 0.63 -11.81 -6.96
CA ASN A 42 1.26 -10.52 -7.21
C ASN A 42 2.56 -10.60 -8.01
N TYR A 43 2.88 -9.44 -8.62
CA TYR A 43 4.21 -9.09 -9.11
C TYR A 43 4.72 -7.88 -8.35
N LEU A 44 6.03 -7.83 -8.13
CA LEU A 44 6.66 -6.83 -7.27
C LEU A 44 7.82 -6.15 -8.00
N ALA A 45 7.85 -4.82 -7.97
CA ALA A 45 8.99 -4.02 -8.42
C ALA A 45 9.56 -3.25 -7.23
N HIS A 46 10.72 -3.70 -6.75
CA HIS A 46 11.41 -3.07 -5.61
C HIS A 46 12.23 -1.86 -6.06
N PHE A 47 12.33 -0.85 -5.20
CA PHE A 47 13.04 0.40 -5.42
C PHE A 47 14.12 0.65 -4.36
N SER A 48 15.02 1.60 -4.65
CA SER A 48 16.22 1.88 -3.86
C SER A 48 15.94 2.39 -2.44
N ASN A 49 14.75 2.93 -2.19
CA ASN A 49 14.34 3.48 -0.90
C ASN A 49 13.53 2.49 -0.03
N ASP A 50 13.75 1.19 -0.19
CA ASP A 50 13.06 0.12 0.56
C ASP A 50 11.53 0.16 0.42
N SER A 51 11.04 0.58 -0.74
CA SER A 51 9.62 0.50 -1.11
C SER A 51 9.44 -0.32 -2.38
N TYR A 52 8.19 -0.66 -2.72
CA TYR A 52 7.91 -1.39 -3.96
C TYR A 52 6.53 -1.06 -4.54
N LEU A 53 6.34 -1.37 -5.81
CA LEU A 53 5.01 -1.47 -6.42
C LEU A 53 4.57 -2.94 -6.37
N GLU A 54 3.29 -3.16 -6.07
CA GLU A 54 2.64 -4.46 -6.08
C GLU A 54 1.52 -4.46 -7.10
N TRP A 55 1.64 -5.23 -8.18
CA TRP A 55 0.51 -5.54 -9.07
C TRP A 55 -0.22 -6.75 -8.50
N LEU A 56 -1.40 -6.50 -7.97
CA LEU A 56 -2.25 -7.49 -7.31
C LEU A 56 -3.32 -7.98 -8.30
N GLY A 57 -3.18 -9.24 -8.70
CA GLY A 57 -4.10 -9.92 -9.60
C GLY A 57 -5.03 -10.89 -8.88
N ILE A 58 -6.20 -11.16 -9.45
CA ILE A 58 -7.17 -12.14 -8.95
C ILE A 58 -7.00 -13.43 -9.74
N ARG A 59 -6.74 -14.53 -9.04
CA ARG A 59 -6.64 -15.88 -9.60
C ARG A 59 -7.95 -16.67 -9.43
N ASP A 60 -8.63 -16.45 -8.31
CA ASP A 60 -9.85 -17.14 -7.91
C ASP A 60 -10.85 -16.10 -7.41
N TYR A 61 -11.77 -15.70 -8.29
CA TYR A 61 -12.77 -14.66 -8.00
C TYR A 61 -13.74 -15.06 -6.90
N ASP A 62 -14.13 -16.34 -6.83
CA ASP A 62 -15.09 -16.81 -5.83
C ASP A 62 -14.48 -16.70 -4.44
N LYS A 63 -13.22 -17.11 -4.29
CA LYS A 63 -12.48 -16.98 -3.05
C LYS A 63 -12.21 -15.52 -2.68
N ALA A 64 -11.83 -14.69 -3.65
CA ALA A 64 -11.57 -13.27 -3.42
C ALA A 64 -12.86 -12.54 -2.96
N ARG A 65 -14.01 -12.81 -3.55
CA ARG A 65 -15.31 -12.25 -3.17
C ARG A 65 -15.76 -12.64 -1.75
N GLN A 66 -15.35 -13.80 -1.26
CA GLN A 66 -15.64 -14.28 0.09
C GLN A 66 -14.67 -13.73 1.14
N SER A 67 -13.60 -13.05 0.73
CA SER A 67 -12.60 -12.53 1.64
C SER A 67 -13.13 -11.37 2.49
N ASP A 68 -12.84 -11.42 3.80
CA ASP A 68 -13.11 -10.30 4.72
C ASP A 68 -12.02 -9.23 4.71
N ASN A 69 -10.90 -9.48 4.05
CA ASN A 69 -9.78 -8.54 3.97
C ASN A 69 -10.17 -7.28 3.19
N PRO A 70 -10.07 -6.08 3.78
CA PRO A 70 -10.46 -4.83 3.12
C PRO A 70 -9.70 -4.53 1.83
N LEU A 71 -8.41 -4.92 1.72
CA LEU A 71 -7.63 -4.76 0.49
C LEU A 71 -8.24 -5.58 -0.65
N ILE A 72 -8.66 -6.82 -0.37
CA ILE A 72 -9.24 -7.69 -1.39
C ILE A 72 -10.64 -7.19 -1.79
N LYS A 73 -11.44 -6.72 -0.83
CA LYS A 73 -12.74 -6.10 -1.14
C LYS A 73 -12.58 -4.87 -2.03
N HIS A 74 -11.59 -4.03 -1.76
CA HIS A 74 -11.29 -2.86 -2.58
C HIS A 74 -10.78 -3.26 -3.98
N LEU A 75 -9.94 -4.31 -4.08
CA LEU A 75 -9.48 -4.86 -5.35
C LEU A 75 -10.66 -5.35 -6.20
N ILE A 76 -11.58 -6.14 -5.63
CA ILE A 76 -12.79 -6.63 -6.31
C ILE A 76 -13.63 -5.46 -6.81
N TYR A 77 -13.90 -4.47 -5.95
CA TYR A 77 -14.65 -3.27 -6.35
C TYR A 77 -14.00 -2.55 -7.53
N PHE A 78 -12.68 -2.38 -7.49
CA PHE A 78 -11.92 -1.69 -8.54
C PHE A 78 -11.96 -2.48 -9.86
N SER A 79 -11.77 -3.79 -9.79
CA SER A 79 -11.81 -4.72 -10.92
C SER A 79 -13.22 -4.83 -11.54
N ASP A 80 -14.29 -4.90 -10.73
CA ASP A 80 -15.68 -4.97 -11.20
C ASP A 80 -16.10 -3.70 -11.97
N GLN A 81 -15.39 -2.58 -11.76
CA GLN A 81 -15.57 -1.32 -12.50
C GLN A 81 -14.71 -1.22 -13.75
N GLY A 82 -13.93 -2.25 -14.08
CA GLY A 82 -12.96 -2.21 -15.18
C GLY A 82 -11.86 -1.18 -15.00
N LYS A 83 -11.56 -0.79 -13.75
CA LYS A 83 -10.51 0.17 -13.42
C LYS A 83 -9.17 -0.54 -13.27
N GLU A 84 -8.13 0.08 -13.75
CA GLU A 84 -6.73 -0.32 -13.58
C GLU A 84 -5.91 0.82 -12.98
N GLY A 85 -4.76 0.48 -12.42
CA GLY A 85 -3.84 1.45 -11.84
C GLY A 85 -3.74 1.40 -10.31
N PRO A 86 -3.09 2.40 -9.70
CA PRO A 86 -2.90 2.43 -8.26
C PRO A 86 -4.23 2.69 -7.55
N PHE A 87 -4.57 1.84 -6.57
CA PHE A 87 -5.83 1.97 -5.83
C PHE A 87 -5.64 1.98 -4.33
N GLN A 88 -4.49 1.51 -3.82
CA GLN A 88 -4.20 1.45 -2.39
C GLN A 88 -2.69 1.55 -2.16
N PHE A 89 -2.28 1.86 -0.93
CA PHE A 89 -0.88 1.83 -0.51
C PHE A 89 -0.74 1.43 0.96
N ALA A 90 0.44 0.96 1.34
CA ALA A 90 0.75 0.50 2.69
C ALA A 90 1.79 1.39 3.36
N LEU A 91 1.59 1.66 4.64
CA LEU A 91 2.60 2.27 5.50
C LEU A 91 3.19 1.22 6.44
N ARG A 92 4.51 1.06 6.39
CA ARG A 92 5.24 0.14 7.26
C ARG A 92 5.47 0.72 8.65
N THR A 93 5.24 -0.13 9.65
CA THR A 93 5.55 0.16 11.05
C THR A 93 6.11 -1.09 11.73
N ASN A 94 6.83 -0.92 12.83
CA ASN A 94 7.21 -1.97 13.77
C ASN A 94 6.47 -1.83 15.12
N GLN A 95 5.33 -1.12 15.14
CA GLN A 95 4.57 -0.79 16.34
C GLN A 95 3.06 -0.92 16.09
N LEU A 96 2.64 -2.00 15.40
CA LEU A 96 1.24 -2.16 15.01
C LEU A 96 0.30 -2.17 16.22
N ASP A 97 0.72 -2.78 17.32
CA ASP A 97 -0.09 -2.85 18.55
C ASP A 97 -0.34 -1.46 19.18
N LYS A 98 0.61 -0.51 19.01
CA LYS A 98 0.37 0.87 19.43
C LYS A 98 -0.67 1.59 18.57
N PHE A 99 -0.77 1.23 17.28
CA PHE A 99 -1.82 1.75 16.41
C PHE A 99 -3.18 1.16 16.78
N ILE A 100 -3.25 -0.12 17.12
CA ILE A 100 -4.47 -0.74 17.63
C ILE A 100 -4.96 0.02 18.88
N SER A 101 -4.08 0.18 19.89
CA SER A 101 -4.42 0.94 21.10
C SER A 101 -4.81 2.39 20.81
N HIS A 102 -4.15 3.05 19.84
CA HIS A 102 -4.50 4.41 19.43
C HIS A 102 -5.88 4.47 18.79
N PHE A 103 -6.23 3.51 17.93
CA PHE A 103 -7.53 3.44 17.28
C PHE A 103 -8.64 3.23 18.30
N GLU A 104 -8.44 2.31 19.25
CA GLU A 104 -9.38 2.05 20.33
C GLU A 104 -9.60 3.27 21.25
N GLN A 105 -8.51 3.96 21.64
CA GLN A 105 -8.57 5.14 22.52
C GLN A 105 -9.20 6.39 21.87
N ASN A 106 -9.24 6.44 20.54
CA ASN A 106 -9.76 7.59 19.79
C ASN A 106 -11.01 7.26 18.97
N ASP A 107 -11.65 6.10 19.24
CA ASP A 107 -12.85 5.64 18.52
C ASP A 107 -12.68 5.64 17.00
N ILE A 108 -11.46 5.31 16.50
CA ILE A 108 -11.18 5.19 15.08
C ILE A 108 -11.58 3.79 14.64
N PRO A 109 -12.59 3.61 13.78
CA PRO A 109 -13.01 2.28 13.34
C PRO A 109 -11.93 1.64 12.47
N TYR A 110 -11.69 0.34 12.69
CA TYR A 110 -10.66 -0.41 11.96
C TYR A 110 -11.01 -1.89 11.82
N LYS A 111 -10.33 -2.58 10.90
CA LYS A 111 -10.37 -4.03 10.72
C LYS A 111 -8.99 -4.65 10.85
N GLY A 112 -8.94 -5.86 11.38
CA GLY A 112 -7.70 -6.60 11.63
C GLY A 112 -7.32 -6.66 13.11
N PRO A 113 -6.05 -7.04 13.43
CA PRO A 113 -4.99 -7.29 12.46
C PRO A 113 -5.19 -8.59 11.67
N PHE A 114 -5.09 -8.52 10.34
CA PHE A 114 -5.09 -9.69 9.47
C PHE A 114 -3.67 -10.26 9.36
N GLN A 115 -3.55 -11.57 9.54
CA GLN A 115 -2.29 -12.30 9.34
C GLN A 115 -2.11 -12.63 7.87
N GLY A 116 -0.96 -12.28 7.32
CA GLY A 116 -0.55 -12.68 5.98
C GLY A 116 0.68 -13.57 6.03
N LYS A 117 0.79 -14.48 5.07
CA LYS A 117 1.98 -15.31 4.86
C LYS A 117 2.11 -15.69 3.39
N ARG A 118 3.35 -15.83 2.94
CA ARG A 118 3.66 -16.44 1.64
C ARG A 118 5.02 -17.14 1.69
N ASN A 119 5.20 -18.13 0.84
CA ASN A 119 6.48 -18.80 0.67
C ASN A 119 7.30 -18.08 -0.41
N LYS A 120 8.59 -17.87 -0.16
CA LYS A 120 9.55 -17.43 -1.17
C LYS A 120 10.00 -18.61 -2.03
N PRO A 121 10.60 -18.37 -3.24
CA PRO A 121 11.18 -19.42 -4.06
C PRO A 121 12.29 -20.23 -3.36
N ASP A 122 12.97 -19.63 -2.37
CA ASP A 122 13.99 -20.28 -1.55
C ASP A 122 13.43 -21.16 -0.42
N GLY A 123 12.11 -21.30 -0.34
CA GLY A 123 11.40 -22.07 0.69
C GLY A 123 11.20 -21.34 2.02
N THR A 124 11.78 -20.15 2.19
CA THR A 124 11.54 -19.35 3.41
C THR A 124 10.14 -18.77 3.41
N GLN A 125 9.53 -18.65 4.59
CA GLN A 125 8.19 -18.09 4.73
C GLN A 125 8.26 -16.65 5.23
N LEU A 126 7.65 -15.73 4.47
CA LEU A 126 7.35 -14.39 4.92
C LEU A 126 6.04 -14.35 5.69
N LYS A 127 6.02 -13.58 6.78
CA LYS A 127 4.85 -13.35 7.62
C LYS A 127 4.70 -11.87 7.92
N TRP A 128 3.46 -11.39 7.93
CA TRP A 128 3.14 -9.99 8.26
C TRP A 128 1.77 -9.88 8.91
N ARG A 129 1.51 -8.73 9.53
CA ARG A 129 0.19 -8.32 10.03
C ARG A 129 -0.26 -7.05 9.30
N MET A 130 -1.54 -6.93 9.03
CA MET A 130 -2.13 -5.75 8.38
C MET A 130 -3.27 -5.20 9.23
N LEU A 131 -3.33 -3.87 9.38
CA LEU A 131 -4.36 -3.15 10.10
C LEU A 131 -4.95 -2.08 9.19
N PHE A 132 -6.27 -2.07 9.05
CA PHE A 132 -6.99 -1.22 8.11
C PHE A 132 -7.87 -0.24 8.89
N PRO A 133 -7.57 1.08 8.93
CA PRO A 133 -8.57 2.06 9.34
C PRO A 133 -9.75 1.97 8.37
N GLU A 134 -10.98 2.01 8.89
CA GLU A 134 -12.18 1.95 8.04
C GLU A 134 -12.44 3.31 7.38
N TYR A 135 -12.81 3.28 6.12
CA TYR A 135 -13.17 4.43 5.31
C TYR A 135 -14.05 4.03 4.13
N ASP A 136 -14.69 5.01 3.52
CA ASP A 136 -15.45 4.81 2.28
C ASP A 136 -14.51 4.91 1.07
N TYR A 137 -14.09 3.77 0.53
CA TYR A 137 -13.18 3.73 -0.62
C TYR A 137 -13.78 4.25 -1.94
N HIS A 138 -15.08 4.60 -1.95
CA HIS A 138 -15.68 5.33 -3.06
C HIS A 138 -15.31 6.82 -3.05
N LYS A 139 -14.88 7.35 -1.90
CA LYS A 139 -14.67 8.77 -1.68
C LYS A 139 -13.23 9.14 -1.37
N GLU A 140 -12.51 8.29 -0.66
CA GLU A 140 -11.16 8.60 -0.18
C GLU A 140 -10.27 7.35 -0.20
N VAL A 141 -8.95 7.54 -0.08
CA VAL A 141 -7.98 6.47 0.09
C VAL A 141 -7.23 6.68 1.41
N LEU A 142 -7.33 5.71 2.31
CA LEU A 142 -6.51 5.63 3.51
C LEU A 142 -5.56 4.43 3.41
N PRO A 143 -4.24 4.61 3.61
CA PRO A 143 -3.31 3.49 3.59
C PRO A 143 -3.57 2.53 4.74
N PHE A 144 -3.37 1.26 4.49
CA PHE A 144 -3.30 0.31 5.59
C PHE A 144 -1.91 0.29 6.23
N LEU A 145 -1.85 -0.19 7.47
CA LEU A 145 -0.60 -0.39 8.19
C LEU A 145 -0.14 -1.83 8.01
N ILE A 146 1.15 -2.02 7.74
CA ILE A 146 1.78 -3.34 7.65
C ILE A 146 2.95 -3.45 8.62
N GLU A 147 3.04 -4.57 9.30
CA GLU A 147 4.16 -4.95 10.15
C GLU A 147 4.73 -6.28 9.72
N TRP A 148 5.95 -6.27 9.23
CA TRP A 148 6.68 -7.48 8.85
C TRP A 148 7.17 -8.22 10.09
N GLN A 149 6.82 -9.48 10.19
CA GLN A 149 7.26 -10.39 11.27
C GLN A 149 8.48 -11.22 10.86
N SER A 150 8.84 -11.19 9.59
CA SER A 150 10.00 -11.88 9.03
C SER A 150 11.02 -10.87 8.52
N PRO A 151 12.33 -11.10 8.72
CA PRO A 151 13.37 -10.29 8.12
C PRO A 151 13.41 -10.51 6.59
N ASN A 152 14.07 -9.58 5.88
CA ASN A 152 14.41 -9.71 4.45
C ASN A 152 13.19 -9.88 3.51
N HIS A 153 12.17 -9.08 3.71
CA HIS A 153 11.05 -8.97 2.76
C HIS A 153 11.45 -8.25 1.46
N ILE A 154 12.58 -7.56 1.43
CA ILE A 154 13.10 -6.84 0.27
C ILE A 154 13.87 -7.78 -0.63
N SER A 155 13.65 -7.66 -1.95
CA SER A 155 14.39 -8.41 -2.97
C SER A 155 15.81 -7.85 -3.16
N SER A 156 16.75 -8.71 -3.55
CA SER A 156 18.07 -8.28 -4.03
C SER A 156 18.01 -7.61 -5.41
N LEU A 157 16.95 -7.86 -6.18
CA LEU A 157 16.70 -7.18 -7.46
C LEU A 157 15.84 -5.95 -7.20
N TYR A 158 16.40 -4.77 -7.40
CA TYR A 158 15.68 -3.51 -7.26
C TYR A 158 15.95 -2.57 -8.44
N ASN A 159 15.00 -1.66 -8.65
CA ASN A 159 15.14 -0.56 -9.58
C ASN A 159 15.93 0.56 -8.89
N PRO A 160 16.82 1.27 -9.60
CA PRO A 160 17.68 2.30 -9.00
C PRO A 160 16.89 3.52 -8.51
N GLN A 161 15.70 3.76 -9.06
CA GLN A 161 14.82 4.87 -8.69
C GLN A 161 14.29 4.70 -7.25
N ALA A 162 13.72 5.77 -6.71
CA ALA A 162 12.97 5.76 -5.46
C ALA A 162 11.55 6.29 -5.66
N ILE A 163 10.57 5.76 -4.91
CA ILE A 163 9.25 6.36 -4.81
C ILE A 163 9.34 7.56 -3.86
N THR A 164 9.49 8.77 -4.41
CA THR A 164 9.80 9.98 -3.64
C THR A 164 8.58 10.63 -3.03
N ALA A 165 7.40 10.46 -3.65
CA ALA A 165 6.15 11.00 -3.16
C ALA A 165 4.94 10.13 -3.50
N ILE A 166 3.90 10.24 -2.67
CA ILE A 166 2.55 9.75 -2.91
C ILE A 166 1.63 10.97 -2.89
N ASN A 167 0.74 11.06 -3.87
CA ASN A 167 -0.25 12.12 -3.97
C ASN A 167 -1.64 11.50 -3.71
N ILE A 168 -2.36 12.02 -2.72
CA ILE A 168 -3.72 11.59 -2.36
C ILE A 168 -4.64 12.78 -2.22
N GLY A 169 -5.90 12.57 -2.59
CA GLY A 169 -6.95 13.56 -2.43
C GLY A 169 -8.04 13.12 -1.45
N SER A 170 -9.06 13.96 -1.34
CA SER A 170 -10.30 13.68 -0.59
C SER A 170 -10.17 13.51 0.92
N ILE A 171 -8.98 13.64 1.46
CA ILE A 171 -8.75 13.61 2.90
C ILE A 171 -7.93 14.82 3.35
N SER A 172 -8.34 15.44 4.46
CA SER A 172 -7.55 16.53 5.05
C SER A 172 -6.28 16.00 5.72
N THR A 173 -5.19 16.77 5.63
CA THR A 173 -3.95 16.46 6.36
C THR A 173 -4.16 16.30 7.85
N GLN A 174 -5.11 17.03 8.44
CA GLN A 174 -5.45 16.94 9.87
C GLN A 174 -6.08 15.59 10.20
N LYS A 175 -7.10 15.14 9.43
CA LYS A 175 -7.72 13.82 9.59
C LYS A 175 -6.69 12.72 9.45
N PHE A 176 -5.83 12.79 8.42
CA PHE A 176 -4.76 11.82 8.21
C PHE A 176 -3.79 11.76 9.39
N ARG A 177 -3.34 12.93 9.89
CA ARG A 177 -2.44 12.98 11.06
C ARG A 177 -3.07 12.41 12.32
N HIS A 178 -4.36 12.63 12.53
CA HIS A 178 -5.10 12.06 13.65
C HIS A 178 -5.15 10.55 13.57
N ILE A 179 -5.56 9.98 12.42
CA ILE A 179 -5.64 8.53 12.20
C ILE A 179 -4.27 7.86 12.42
N TYR A 180 -3.20 8.40 11.83
CA TYR A 180 -1.86 7.78 11.89
C TYR A 180 -0.99 8.29 13.04
N HIS A 181 -1.59 8.90 14.05
CA HIS A 181 -0.91 9.38 15.26
C HIS A 181 0.33 10.23 14.97
N LEU A 182 0.22 11.16 14.01
CA LEU A 182 1.32 12.01 13.58
C LEU A 182 1.23 13.40 14.21
N LYS A 183 2.35 13.86 14.79
CA LYS A 183 2.40 15.19 15.41
C LYS A 183 2.12 16.31 14.38
N PRO A 184 1.33 17.32 14.73
CA PRO A 184 1.15 18.50 13.90
C PRO A 184 2.49 19.19 13.61
N ARG A 185 2.69 19.64 12.37
CA ARG A 185 3.85 20.44 12.00
C ARG A 185 3.37 21.70 11.26
N LYS A 186 3.52 22.85 11.88
CA LYS A 186 3.00 24.14 11.36
C LYS A 186 3.46 24.48 9.94
N LEU A 187 4.69 24.08 9.57
CA LEU A 187 5.28 24.35 8.24
C LEU A 187 4.89 23.32 7.17
N LEU A 188 4.18 22.27 7.50
CA LEU A 188 3.81 21.18 6.59
C LEU A 188 2.29 21.05 6.48
N LYS A 189 1.62 22.10 5.96
CA LYS A 189 0.14 22.17 5.94
C LYS A 189 -0.50 21.09 5.08
N ASN A 190 0.08 20.79 3.91
CA ASN A 190 -0.48 19.88 2.91
C ASN A 190 0.42 18.66 2.61
N ARG A 191 1.35 18.31 3.53
CA ARG A 191 2.21 17.13 3.35
C ARG A 191 2.56 16.46 4.67
N VAL A 192 2.84 15.16 4.58
CA VAL A 192 3.39 14.32 5.64
C VAL A 192 4.72 13.76 5.19
N LEU A 193 5.73 13.81 6.07
CA LEU A 193 7.03 13.17 5.83
C LEU A 193 7.03 11.77 6.41
N LEU A 194 7.38 10.80 5.60
CA LEU A 194 7.69 9.43 5.98
C LEU A 194 9.21 9.26 6.14
N GLN A 195 9.68 8.10 6.55
CA GLN A 195 11.12 7.82 6.66
C GLN A 195 11.81 7.84 5.29
N ASN A 196 11.14 7.32 4.26
CA ASN A 196 11.69 7.07 2.94
C ASN A 196 10.92 7.76 1.79
N SER A 197 9.87 8.53 2.08
CA SER A 197 9.03 9.17 1.08
C SER A 197 8.23 10.33 1.68
N LYS A 198 7.32 10.92 0.91
CA LYS A 198 6.43 12.01 1.35
C LYS A 198 5.01 11.71 0.88
N ILE A 199 4.00 12.20 1.62
CA ILE A 199 2.61 12.19 1.16
C ILE A 199 2.19 13.64 0.96
N PHE A 200 1.69 13.96 -0.22
CA PHE A 200 1.06 15.23 -0.54
C PHE A 200 -0.46 15.07 -0.57
N PHE A 201 -1.15 16.09 -0.08
CA PHE A 201 -2.61 16.16 -0.05
C PHE A 201 -3.05 17.22 -1.06
N ASN A 202 -3.90 16.81 -1.99
CA ASN A 202 -4.45 17.67 -3.05
C ASN A 202 -5.98 17.49 -3.13
N ASP A 203 -6.61 18.18 -4.06
CA ASP A 203 -8.05 18.08 -4.31
C ASP A 203 -8.39 17.02 -5.37
N ASP A 204 -7.40 16.35 -5.93
CA ASP A 204 -7.59 15.29 -6.92
C ASP A 204 -7.95 13.96 -6.22
N HIS A 205 -9.01 13.29 -6.66
CA HIS A 205 -9.49 12.04 -6.08
C HIS A 205 -8.67 10.81 -6.49
N LYS A 206 -7.54 11.00 -7.18
CA LYS A 206 -6.71 9.90 -7.68
C LYS A 206 -5.49 9.70 -6.79
N LEU A 207 -5.22 8.43 -6.49
CA LEU A 207 -3.92 8.02 -5.97
C LEU A 207 -2.89 8.07 -7.10
N SER A 208 -1.80 8.81 -6.90
CA SER A 208 -0.65 8.82 -7.80
C SER A 208 0.66 8.89 -7.01
N PHE A 209 1.79 8.74 -7.69
CA PHE A 209 3.11 8.77 -7.05
C PHE A 209 4.18 9.28 -8.00
N ASP A 210 5.29 9.72 -7.44
CA ASP A 210 6.44 10.24 -8.18
C ASP A 210 7.64 9.31 -7.99
N LEU A 211 8.35 9.04 -9.09
CA LEU A 211 9.67 8.39 -9.12
C LEU A 211 10.73 9.46 -9.40
N ASP A 212 11.93 9.30 -8.82
CA ASP A 212 13.11 10.12 -9.16
C ASP A 212 13.84 9.57 -10.40
#